data_13abeecef726481c665472f283bec415
#
_entry.id   13abeecef726481c665472f283bec415
#
_cell.length_a   1.000
_cell.length_b   1.000
_cell.length_c   1.000
_cell.angle_alpha   90.00
_cell.angle_beta   90.00
_cell.angle_gamma   90.00
#
_symmetry.space_group_name_H-M   'P 1'
#
loop_
_entity.id
_entity.type
_entity.pdbx_description
1 polymer ?
#
loop_
_entity_poly.entity_id
_entity_poly.type
_entity_poly.pdbx_seq_one_letter_code
_entity_poly.pdbx_strand_id
1 'polypeptide(L)'
;MPDLEKVRTLAKDLTKTYPRSPREMLGGYVIGARCADKCRAFLPGINGDYNYWPCSLAGLLFSFTGITPEQFKEVVATGANDEELAAWLKAQSKVQDQQAIIQWNNKMRDLRLSEMAPQVQAYMEDYIPKYVPSHRPVYVYFDVYDLEEKRL
;
A
#
# COMPACT_ATOMS: atom_id res chain seq x y z
N MET A 1 -16.05 4.28 -16.38
CA MET A 1 -15.27 4.96 -17.43
C MET A 1 -14.02 5.60 -16.85
N PRO A 2 -12.85 5.37 -17.44
CA PRO A 2 -11.62 6.02 -17.00
C PRO A 2 -11.72 7.55 -17.11
N ASP A 3 -11.16 8.22 -16.12
CA ASP A 3 -11.12 9.68 -16.07
C ASP A 3 -9.77 10.14 -15.51
N LEU A 4 -8.79 10.24 -16.39
CA LEU A 4 -7.41 10.59 -16.02
C LEU A 4 -7.29 11.98 -15.41
N GLU A 5 -8.14 12.92 -15.81
CA GLU A 5 -8.16 14.27 -15.22
C GLU A 5 -8.51 14.22 -13.75
N LYS A 6 -9.55 13.47 -13.38
CA LYS A 6 -9.92 13.28 -11.97
C LYS A 6 -8.82 12.56 -11.19
N VAL A 7 -8.19 11.55 -11.80
CA VAL A 7 -7.07 10.85 -11.17
C VAL A 7 -5.95 11.83 -10.86
N ARG A 8 -5.57 12.67 -11.80
CA ARG A 8 -4.51 13.68 -11.60
C ARG A 8 -4.83 14.64 -10.46
N THR A 9 -6.08 15.03 -10.32
CA THR A 9 -6.51 15.93 -9.24
C THR A 9 -6.29 15.30 -7.86
N LEU A 10 -6.45 13.98 -7.76
CA LEU A 10 -6.32 13.23 -6.51
C LEU A 10 -4.90 12.72 -6.26
N ALA A 11 -4.10 12.58 -7.31
CA ALA A 11 -2.80 11.92 -7.23
C ALA A 11 -1.77 12.80 -6.52
N LYS A 12 -0.93 12.16 -5.72
CA LYS A 12 0.32 12.75 -5.23
C LYS A 12 1.39 12.56 -6.29
N ASP A 13 2.22 13.57 -6.46
CA ASP A 13 3.42 13.44 -7.32
C ASP A 13 4.51 12.72 -6.52
N LEU A 14 4.66 11.43 -6.77
CA LEU A 14 5.63 10.58 -6.05
C LEU A 14 7.06 10.74 -6.53
N THR A 15 7.30 11.66 -7.47
CA THR A 15 8.65 12.12 -7.80
C THR A 15 9.14 13.18 -6.81
N LYS A 16 8.22 13.74 -6.02
CA LYS A 16 8.50 14.87 -5.10
C LYS A 16 8.12 14.59 -3.65
N THR A 17 7.22 13.65 -3.42
CA THR A 17 6.73 13.32 -2.07
C THR A 17 6.57 11.81 -1.93
N TYR A 18 6.11 11.36 -0.76
CA TYR A 18 5.96 9.94 -0.45
C TYR A 18 4.48 9.55 -0.48
N PRO A 19 4.17 8.28 -0.84
CA PRO A 19 2.83 7.76 -0.61
C PRO A 19 2.56 7.69 0.89
N ARG A 20 1.30 7.60 1.27
CA ARG A 20 0.93 7.48 2.69
C ARG A 20 1.56 6.22 3.30
N SER A 21 1.73 6.26 4.63
CA SER A 21 2.27 5.14 5.38
C SER A 21 1.44 3.87 5.18
N PRO A 22 2.07 2.68 5.17
CA PRO A 22 1.29 1.44 5.17
C PRO A 22 0.41 1.30 6.41
N ARG A 23 0.68 2.06 7.50
CA ARG A 23 -0.14 2.07 8.70
C ARG A 23 -1.45 2.83 8.53
N GLU A 24 -1.54 3.74 7.56
CA GLU A 24 -2.77 4.48 7.29
C GLU A 24 -3.80 3.60 6.60
N MET A 25 -5.04 3.70 7.07
CA MET A 25 -6.11 2.84 6.58
C MET A 25 -6.92 3.49 5.46
N LEU A 26 -7.45 2.65 4.59
CA LEU A 26 -8.48 3.01 3.62
C LEU A 26 -9.62 2.00 3.77
N GLY A 27 -10.81 2.49 4.09
CA GLY A 27 -11.96 1.61 4.26
C GLY A 27 -11.82 0.61 5.40
N GLY A 28 -10.99 0.93 6.40
CA GLY A 28 -10.73 0.03 7.51
C GLY A 28 -9.61 -1.00 7.28
N TYR A 29 -8.88 -0.90 6.18
CA TYR A 29 -7.74 -1.79 5.85
C TYR A 29 -6.44 -1.01 5.87
N VAL A 30 -5.45 -1.48 6.64
CA VAL A 30 -4.07 -0.97 6.54
C VAL A 30 -3.54 -1.25 5.13
N ILE A 31 -2.49 -0.55 4.72
CA ILE A 31 -1.88 -0.66 3.39
C ILE A 31 -2.74 0.03 2.29
N GLY A 32 -4.06 0.04 2.44
CA GLY A 32 -4.99 0.50 1.40
C GLY A 32 -4.75 1.93 0.93
N ALA A 33 -4.49 2.86 1.84
CA ALA A 33 -4.22 4.26 1.49
C ALA A 33 -2.95 4.39 0.65
N ARG A 34 -1.90 3.65 1.01
CA ARG A 34 -0.65 3.61 0.26
C ARG A 34 -0.85 3.03 -1.14
N CYS A 35 -1.61 1.94 -1.25
CA CYS A 35 -1.95 1.36 -2.56
C CYS A 35 -2.68 2.36 -3.45
N ALA A 36 -3.62 3.10 -2.89
CA ALA A 36 -4.36 4.12 -3.62
C ALA A 36 -3.42 5.22 -4.14
N ASP A 37 -2.51 5.71 -3.29
CA ASP A 37 -1.56 6.75 -3.69
C ASP A 37 -0.65 6.28 -4.82
N LYS A 38 -0.13 5.06 -4.71
CA LYS A 38 0.78 4.51 -5.73
C LYS A 38 0.05 4.26 -7.04
N CYS A 39 -1.17 3.77 -6.99
CA CYS A 39 -1.98 3.52 -8.18
C CYS A 39 -2.35 4.82 -8.89
N ARG A 40 -2.79 5.83 -8.13
CA ARG A 40 -3.15 7.14 -8.68
C ARG A 40 -1.95 7.83 -9.35
N ALA A 41 -0.77 7.69 -8.77
CA ALA A 41 0.44 8.27 -9.34
C ALA A 41 0.91 7.49 -10.57
N PHE A 42 0.74 6.18 -10.58
CA PHE A 42 1.12 5.31 -11.68
C PHE A 42 0.35 5.62 -12.96
N LEU A 43 -0.95 5.86 -12.87
CA LEU A 43 -1.79 6.07 -14.04
C LEU A 43 -1.37 7.27 -14.91
N PRO A 44 -1.08 8.46 -14.34
CA PRO A 44 -0.54 9.57 -15.12
C PRO A 44 0.99 9.54 -15.28
N GLY A 45 1.69 8.55 -14.76
CA GLY A 45 3.13 8.42 -14.90
C GLY A 45 3.97 9.29 -13.98
N ILE A 46 3.46 9.65 -12.81
CA ILE A 46 4.18 10.46 -11.81
C ILE A 46 4.49 9.66 -10.54
N ASN A 47 4.67 8.34 -10.69
CA ASN A 47 4.95 7.43 -9.58
C ASN A 47 6.42 7.38 -9.15
N GLY A 48 7.34 8.03 -9.88
CA GLY A 48 8.76 8.00 -9.54
C GLY A 48 9.29 6.57 -9.46
N ASP A 49 9.97 6.25 -8.38
CA ASP A 49 10.53 4.91 -8.14
C ASP A 49 9.53 3.95 -7.47
N TYR A 50 8.31 4.40 -7.23
CA TYR A 50 7.29 3.57 -6.58
C TYR A 50 6.52 2.74 -7.60
N ASN A 51 6.47 1.43 -7.37
CA ASN A 51 5.68 0.52 -8.19
C ASN A 51 4.31 0.30 -7.56
N TYR A 52 3.25 0.47 -8.35
CA TYR A 52 1.94 0.02 -7.93
C TYR A 52 1.90 -1.51 -7.88
N TRP A 53 2.27 -2.16 -8.96
CA TRP A 53 2.27 -3.62 -9.06
C TRP A 53 3.34 -4.08 -10.05
N PRO A 54 4.09 -5.17 -9.76
CA PRO A 54 4.02 -5.99 -8.56
C PRO A 54 4.57 -5.28 -7.31
N CYS A 55 4.06 -5.67 -6.14
CA CYS A 55 4.46 -5.09 -4.86
C CYS A 55 4.11 -6.08 -3.73
N SER A 56 5.10 -6.51 -2.96
CA SER A 56 4.90 -7.45 -1.85
C SER A 56 3.93 -6.92 -0.81
N LEU A 57 4.00 -5.63 -0.52
CA LEU A 57 3.15 -4.98 0.46
C LEU A 57 1.68 -4.98 -0.01
N ALA A 58 1.44 -4.52 -1.24
CA ALA A 58 0.09 -4.52 -1.83
C ALA A 58 -0.46 -5.95 -1.95
N GLY A 59 0.41 -6.92 -2.22
CA GLY A 59 0.03 -8.33 -2.30
C GLY A 59 -0.61 -8.85 -1.03
N LEU A 60 -0.19 -8.35 0.14
CA LEU A 60 -0.79 -8.74 1.41
C LEU A 60 -2.27 -8.32 1.47
N LEU A 61 -2.59 -7.11 1.02
CA LEU A 61 -3.96 -6.61 0.97
C LEU A 61 -4.80 -7.38 -0.04
N PHE A 62 -4.29 -7.58 -1.24
CA PHE A 62 -5.02 -8.26 -2.31
C PHE A 62 -5.25 -9.73 -1.99
N SER A 63 -4.27 -10.41 -1.38
CA SER A 63 -4.44 -11.80 -0.94
C SER A 63 -5.52 -11.93 0.13
N PHE A 64 -5.57 -11.01 1.07
CA PHE A 64 -6.57 -11.04 2.13
C PHE A 64 -7.98 -10.74 1.63
N THR A 65 -8.13 -9.70 0.81
CA THR A 65 -9.44 -9.27 0.31
C THR A 65 -9.96 -10.09 -0.86
N GLY A 66 -9.07 -10.77 -1.57
CA GLY A 66 -9.43 -11.49 -2.81
C GLY A 66 -9.66 -10.57 -4.00
N ILE A 67 -9.34 -9.29 -3.87
CA ILE A 67 -9.41 -8.31 -4.96
C ILE A 67 -8.14 -8.42 -5.80
N THR A 68 -8.26 -8.33 -7.12
CA THR A 68 -7.07 -8.34 -7.98
C THR A 68 -6.49 -6.94 -8.15
N PRO A 69 -5.17 -6.84 -8.43
CA PRO A 69 -4.56 -5.54 -8.72
C PRO A 69 -5.24 -4.81 -9.89
N GLU A 70 -5.69 -5.56 -10.89
CA GLU A 70 -6.37 -5.02 -12.07
C GLU A 70 -7.73 -4.42 -11.71
N GLN A 71 -8.50 -5.10 -10.87
CA GLN A 71 -9.80 -4.61 -10.39
C GLN A 71 -9.64 -3.31 -9.61
N PHE A 72 -8.67 -3.27 -8.72
CA PHE A 72 -8.37 -2.06 -7.93
C PHE A 72 -7.97 -0.90 -8.85
N LYS A 73 -7.11 -1.17 -9.81
CA LYS A 73 -6.65 -0.16 -10.78
C LYS A 73 -7.81 0.38 -11.62
N GLU A 74 -8.73 -0.46 -12.06
CA GLU A 74 -9.90 -0.05 -12.83
C GLU A 74 -10.75 0.98 -12.07
N VAL A 75 -10.98 0.74 -10.80
CA VAL A 75 -11.77 1.67 -9.97
C VAL A 75 -11.01 2.96 -9.73
N VAL A 76 -9.72 2.89 -9.42
CA VAL A 76 -8.89 4.09 -9.26
C VAL A 76 -8.89 4.92 -10.55
N ALA A 77 -8.85 4.27 -11.70
CA ALA A 77 -8.83 4.93 -13.01
C ALA A 77 -10.10 5.74 -13.30
N THR A 78 -11.21 5.44 -12.63
CA THR A 78 -12.45 6.23 -12.77
C THR A 78 -12.37 7.59 -12.10
N GLY A 79 -11.33 7.84 -11.30
CA GLY A 79 -11.19 9.06 -10.51
C GLY A 79 -11.92 8.97 -9.16
N ALA A 80 -12.19 7.77 -8.68
CA ALA A 80 -12.78 7.57 -7.36
C ALA A 80 -11.93 8.23 -6.28
N ASN A 81 -12.56 9.01 -5.41
CA ASN A 81 -11.88 9.59 -4.26
C ASN A 81 -11.73 8.54 -3.14
N ASP A 82 -11.10 8.90 -2.04
CA ASP A 82 -10.86 7.95 -0.94
C ASP A 82 -12.15 7.37 -0.38
N GLU A 83 -13.19 8.19 -0.22
CA GLU A 83 -14.48 7.73 0.30
C GLU A 83 -15.14 6.70 -0.64
N GLU A 84 -15.14 7.00 -1.93
CA GLU A 84 -15.69 6.11 -2.96
C GLU A 84 -14.89 4.82 -3.06
N LEU A 85 -13.57 4.92 -3.06
CA LEU A 85 -12.67 3.77 -3.12
C LEU A 85 -12.79 2.90 -1.87
N ALA A 86 -12.91 3.52 -0.69
CA ALA A 86 -13.13 2.81 0.57
C ALA A 86 -14.44 2.02 0.55
N ALA A 87 -15.51 2.63 0.07
CA ALA A 87 -16.81 1.95 -0.05
C ALA A 87 -16.73 0.76 -1.01
N TRP A 88 -16.07 0.94 -2.14
CA TRP A 88 -15.87 -0.13 -3.11
C TRP A 88 -15.04 -1.29 -2.52
N LEU A 89 -13.95 -0.96 -1.83
CA LEU A 89 -13.07 -1.95 -1.21
C LEU A 89 -13.84 -2.80 -0.20
N LYS A 90 -14.63 -2.17 0.66
CA LYS A 90 -15.47 -2.86 1.64
C LYS A 90 -16.48 -3.78 0.97
N ALA A 91 -17.12 -3.31 -0.10
CA ALA A 91 -18.15 -4.06 -0.79
C ALA A 91 -17.58 -5.26 -1.56
N GLN A 92 -16.39 -5.11 -2.15
CA GLN A 92 -15.78 -6.14 -3.00
C GLN A 92 -14.95 -7.16 -2.24
N SER A 93 -14.50 -6.83 -1.03
CA SER A 93 -13.70 -7.76 -0.23
C SER A 93 -14.45 -9.06 0.02
N LYS A 94 -13.75 -10.17 -0.14
CA LYS A 94 -14.29 -11.50 0.17
C LYS A 94 -14.40 -11.74 1.67
N VAL A 95 -13.71 -10.94 2.47
CA VAL A 95 -13.78 -11.01 3.93
C VAL A 95 -14.69 -9.88 4.42
N GLN A 96 -15.82 -10.24 4.98
CA GLN A 96 -16.83 -9.29 5.47
C GLN A 96 -16.90 -9.24 6.99
N ASP A 97 -16.36 -10.23 7.68
CA ASP A 97 -16.34 -10.28 9.13
C ASP A 97 -15.44 -9.18 9.69
N GLN A 98 -16.02 -8.24 10.41
CA GLN A 98 -15.31 -7.09 10.99
C GLN A 98 -14.17 -7.54 11.92
N GLN A 99 -14.41 -8.58 12.73
CA GLN A 99 -13.38 -9.07 13.64
C GLN A 99 -12.19 -9.66 12.89
N ALA A 100 -12.43 -10.38 11.80
CA ALA A 100 -11.36 -10.92 10.96
C ALA A 100 -10.52 -9.80 10.33
N ILE A 101 -11.16 -8.71 9.93
CA ILE A 101 -10.47 -7.54 9.36
C ILE A 101 -9.59 -6.89 10.42
N ILE A 102 -10.11 -6.67 11.62
CA ILE A 102 -9.33 -6.10 12.74
C ILE A 102 -8.12 -6.99 13.05
N GLN A 103 -8.31 -8.29 13.13
CA GLN A 103 -7.22 -9.24 13.40
C GLN A 103 -6.16 -9.20 12.31
N TRP A 104 -6.58 -9.12 11.05
CA TRP A 104 -5.64 -8.99 9.94
C TRP A 104 -4.85 -7.68 10.03
N ASN A 105 -5.51 -6.56 10.32
CA ASN A 105 -4.84 -5.27 10.48
C ASN A 105 -3.75 -5.35 11.55
N ASN A 106 -4.07 -5.95 12.70
CA ASN A 106 -3.11 -6.10 13.79
C ASN A 106 -1.96 -7.02 13.40
N LYS A 107 -2.26 -8.11 12.69
CA LYS A 107 -1.23 -9.02 12.20
C LYS A 107 -0.27 -8.31 11.25
N MET A 108 -0.79 -7.45 10.37
CA MET A 108 0.06 -6.70 9.43
C MET A 108 0.92 -5.66 10.16
N ARG A 109 0.37 -4.98 11.14
CA ARG A 109 1.12 -4.00 11.94
C ARG A 109 2.27 -4.64 12.71
N ASP A 110 2.10 -5.87 13.15
CA ASP A 110 3.07 -6.61 13.96
C ASP A 110 3.99 -7.52 13.13
N LEU A 111 3.81 -7.57 11.81
CA LEU A 111 4.51 -8.51 10.94
C LEU A 111 6.01 -8.22 10.91
N ARG A 112 6.80 -9.17 11.40
CA ARG A 112 8.25 -9.09 11.39
C ARG A 112 8.80 -9.58 10.07
N LEU A 113 9.96 -9.06 9.67
CA LEU A 113 10.62 -9.50 8.45
C LEU A 113 10.91 -11.00 8.48
N SER A 114 11.27 -11.54 9.66
CA SER A 114 11.55 -12.97 9.84
C SER A 114 10.34 -13.88 9.61
N GLU A 115 9.14 -13.32 9.59
CA GLU A 115 7.91 -14.07 9.34
C GLU A 115 7.48 -14.05 7.87
N MET A 116 8.22 -13.33 7.04
CA MET A 116 7.89 -13.17 5.64
C MET A 116 8.51 -14.28 4.78
N ALA A 117 8.07 -14.38 3.53
CA ALA A 117 8.61 -15.35 2.60
C ALA A 117 10.13 -15.15 2.42
N PRO A 118 10.91 -16.22 2.23
CA PRO A 118 12.37 -16.11 2.11
C PRO A 118 12.84 -15.13 1.04
N GLN A 119 12.13 -15.02 -0.08
CA GLN A 119 12.46 -14.09 -1.16
C GLN A 119 12.35 -12.64 -0.71
N VAL A 120 11.34 -12.32 0.12
CA VAL A 120 11.15 -10.98 0.67
C VAL A 120 12.25 -10.67 1.69
N GLN A 121 12.60 -11.63 2.53
CA GLN A 121 13.70 -11.47 3.49
C GLN A 121 15.01 -11.19 2.78
N ALA A 122 15.34 -11.95 1.75
CA ALA A 122 16.55 -11.74 0.96
C ALA A 122 16.58 -10.35 0.30
N TYR A 123 15.45 -9.93 -0.25
CA TYR A 123 15.30 -8.61 -0.84
C TYR A 123 15.55 -7.49 0.20
N MET A 124 15.02 -7.67 1.41
CA MET A 124 15.16 -6.68 2.49
C MET A 124 16.57 -6.61 3.05
N GLU A 125 17.33 -7.68 3.02
CA GLU A 125 18.74 -7.65 3.41
C GLU A 125 19.56 -6.69 2.55
N ASP A 126 19.21 -6.57 1.27
CA ASP A 126 19.84 -5.60 0.36
C ASP A 126 19.22 -4.21 0.46
N TYR A 127 17.91 -4.13 0.67
CA TYR A 127 17.13 -2.90 0.64
C TYR A 127 17.40 -2.02 1.86
N ILE A 128 17.35 -2.61 3.05
CA ILE A 128 17.46 -1.85 4.30
C ILE A 128 18.77 -1.05 4.39
N PRO A 129 19.95 -1.64 4.11
CA PRO A 129 21.20 -0.87 4.18
C PRO A 129 21.25 0.33 3.23
N LYS A 130 20.51 0.27 2.11
CA LYS A 130 20.50 1.33 1.10
C LYS A 130 19.56 2.48 1.44
N TYR A 131 18.41 2.18 2.04
CA TYR A 131 17.31 3.13 2.15
C TYR A 131 16.92 3.50 3.57
N VAL A 132 17.25 2.68 4.55
CA VAL A 132 16.93 2.95 5.96
C VAL A 132 18.18 3.50 6.66
N PRO A 133 18.03 4.59 7.45
CA PRO A 133 19.18 5.14 8.21
C PRO A 133 19.80 4.06 9.11
N SER A 134 21.13 3.94 9.09
CA SER A 134 21.86 2.87 9.78
C SER A 134 21.71 2.90 11.30
N HIS A 135 21.37 4.06 11.87
CA HIS A 135 21.21 4.23 13.33
C HIS A 135 19.78 3.95 13.80
N ARG A 136 18.87 3.59 12.91
CA ARG A 136 17.46 3.34 13.24
C ARG A 136 17.14 1.84 13.09
N PRO A 137 16.68 1.20 14.16
CA PRO A 137 16.31 -0.22 14.07
C PRO A 137 14.97 -0.42 13.36
N VAL A 138 14.85 -1.56 12.68
CA VAL A 138 13.60 -2.02 12.08
C VAL A 138 13.06 -3.14 12.96
N TYR A 139 11.88 -2.95 13.53
CA TYR A 139 11.23 -3.98 14.36
C TYR A 139 10.21 -4.78 13.57
N VAL A 140 9.43 -4.12 12.72
CA VAL A 140 8.38 -4.73 11.90
C VAL A 140 8.47 -4.24 10.45
N TYR A 141 7.79 -4.95 9.56
CA TYR A 141 7.86 -4.68 8.12
C TYR A 141 7.49 -3.21 7.78
N PHE A 142 6.44 -2.68 8.40
CA PHE A 142 6.01 -1.30 8.11
C PHE A 142 7.07 -0.25 8.49
N ASP A 143 7.91 -0.56 9.46
CA ASP A 143 8.99 0.35 9.87
C ASP A 143 9.95 0.66 8.72
N VAL A 144 10.19 -0.30 7.82
CA VAL A 144 11.09 -0.11 6.67
C VAL A 144 10.64 1.12 5.87
N TYR A 145 9.37 1.19 5.55
CA TYR A 145 8.83 2.29 4.75
C TYR A 145 8.76 3.60 5.52
N ASP A 146 8.32 3.55 6.77
CA ASP A 146 8.20 4.76 7.59
C ASP A 146 9.55 5.35 7.94
N LEU A 147 10.59 4.54 8.14
CA LEU A 147 11.95 5.02 8.36
C LEU A 147 12.56 5.57 7.08
N GLU A 148 12.41 4.88 5.95
CA GLU A 148 12.89 5.34 4.65
C GLU A 148 12.26 6.69 4.29
N GLU A 149 10.99 6.85 4.57
CA GLU A 149 10.20 8.03 4.22
C GLU A 149 10.14 9.06 5.36
N LYS A 150 10.99 8.92 6.34
CA LYS A 150 11.24 9.91 7.41
C LYS A 150 10.05 10.19 8.33
N ARG A 151 9.22 9.17 8.59
CA ARG A 151 8.09 9.28 9.54
C ARG A 151 8.45 8.84 10.95
N LEU A 152 9.51 8.06 11.11
CA LEU A 152 10.00 7.58 12.40
C LEU A 152 11.43 8.06 12.68
#